data_49cc0474b5e3c55cac8c9f04a3b307d1
#
_entry.id   49cc0474b5e3c55cac8c9f04a3b307d1
#
_cell.length_a   1.000
_cell.length_b   1.000
_cell.length_c   1.000
_cell.angle_alpha   90.00
_cell.angle_beta   90.00
_cell.angle_gamma   90.00
#
_symmetry.space_group_name_H-M   'P 1'
#
loop_
_entity.id
_entity.type
_entity.pdbx_description
1 polymer ?
#
loop_
_entity_poly.entity_id
_entity_poly.type
_entity_poly.pdbx_seq_one_letter_code
_entity_poly.pdbx_strand_id
1 'polypeptide(L)'
;MRRFLILLAAWIVWIDASAQTNPAPKARHKFMVICHRGDHVKYPENTLAAYAEAIQNGADYVEIDLRTTKDSALVSMHDNTVNRMTNAKGAVKDMTLAEIEQLQVKSRDSLDKTFYRVPTFEEILKLCKDKIYIYIDFKNASASATYAMLKKYGMEKQVLVYINGIQQFIDWRHVAPDMPLMFSMPKSVKDVEGMKTFINQVKPDILDGGWKEYTKEMVQFASEQNIPAWPDIQSKDEDQNWDAAIALGFKGLQTDHPAALIKYLEGKGLR
;
A
#
# COMPACT_ATOMS: atom_id res chain seq x y z
N MET A 1 56.12 6.76 47.43
CA MET A 1 55.00 7.36 46.61
C MET A 1 54.64 6.41 45.51
N ARG A 2 53.54 5.61 45.70
CA ARG A 2 53.03 4.68 44.71
C ARG A 2 51.95 5.40 43.88
N ARG A 3 52.16 5.53 42.55
CA ARG A 3 51.21 6.07 41.61
C ARG A 3 50.29 4.93 41.21
N PHE A 4 48.99 5.04 41.55
CA PHE A 4 47.95 4.18 41.04
C PHE A 4 47.50 4.70 39.64
N LEU A 5 47.75 3.92 38.61
CA LEU A 5 47.13 4.12 37.28
C LEU A 5 45.73 3.51 37.30
N ILE A 6 44.72 4.36 37.21
CA ILE A 6 43.34 3.92 36.98
C ILE A 6 43.16 3.76 35.47
N LEU A 7 43.08 2.53 35.00
CA LEU A 7 42.66 2.19 33.63
C LEU A 7 41.15 2.32 33.55
N LEU A 8 40.66 3.40 32.90
CA LEU A 8 39.26 3.50 32.47
C LEU A 8 39.08 2.63 31.24
N ALA A 9 38.46 1.47 31.42
CA ALA A 9 37.95 0.64 30.32
C ALA A 9 36.67 1.29 29.78
N ALA A 10 36.80 1.97 28.64
CA ALA A 10 35.63 2.46 27.88
C ALA A 10 34.93 1.27 27.27
N TRP A 11 33.76 0.93 27.82
CA TRP A 11 32.82 -0.01 27.18
C TRP A 11 32.19 0.71 25.98
N ILE A 12 32.66 0.40 24.76
CA ILE A 12 31.98 0.78 23.54
C ILE A 12 30.79 -0.17 23.44
N VAL A 13 29.64 0.32 23.88
CA VAL A 13 28.35 -0.35 23.58
C VAL A 13 28.12 -0.12 22.10
N TRP A 14 28.36 -1.15 21.31
CA TRP A 14 27.85 -1.21 19.95
C TRP A 14 26.32 -1.34 20.07
N ILE A 15 25.62 -0.21 19.95
CA ILE A 15 24.19 -0.23 19.68
C ILE A 15 24.09 -0.71 18.24
N ASP A 16 23.78 -1.97 18.07
CA ASP A 16 23.29 -2.49 16.80
C ASP A 16 22.01 -1.70 16.47
N ALA A 17 22.18 -0.64 15.70
CA ALA A 17 21.07 0.08 15.13
C ALA A 17 20.51 -0.77 13.96
N SER A 18 19.99 -1.96 14.28
CA SER A 18 19.06 -2.62 13.40
C SER A 18 17.95 -1.61 13.16
N ALA A 19 17.77 -1.20 11.91
CA ALA A 19 16.74 -0.25 11.56
C ALA A 19 15.41 -0.87 12.04
N GLN A 20 14.81 -0.29 13.09
CA GLN A 20 13.54 -0.76 13.60
C GLN A 20 12.52 -0.43 12.53
N THR A 21 12.12 -1.44 11.77
CA THR A 21 11.04 -1.34 10.79
C THR A 21 9.71 -1.49 11.52
N ASN A 22 8.72 -0.71 11.11
CA ASN A 22 7.35 -0.89 11.60
C ASN A 22 6.73 -2.06 10.84
N PRO A 23 6.31 -3.11 11.53
CA PRO A 23 5.81 -4.29 10.84
C PRO A 23 4.51 -3.97 10.10
N ALA A 24 4.39 -4.51 8.88
CA ALA A 24 3.11 -4.56 8.19
C ALA A 24 2.04 -5.23 9.05
N PRO A 25 0.75 -4.93 8.85
CA PRO A 25 -0.35 -5.66 9.49
C PRO A 25 -0.13 -7.18 9.39
N LYS A 26 -0.52 -7.90 10.46
CA LYS A 26 -0.23 -9.34 10.58
C LYS A 26 -0.76 -10.12 9.39
N ALA A 27 0.12 -10.85 8.71
CA ALA A 27 -0.24 -11.69 7.58
C ALA A 27 -1.38 -12.67 7.91
N ARG A 28 -2.40 -12.73 7.05
CA ARG A 28 -3.52 -13.69 7.16
C ARG A 28 -3.18 -14.99 6.41
N HIS A 29 -2.44 -14.88 5.33
CA HIS A 29 -2.01 -15.98 4.49
C HIS A 29 -0.49 -15.98 4.31
N LYS A 30 0.05 -17.08 3.80
CA LYS A 30 1.50 -17.22 3.50
C LYS A 30 1.91 -16.32 2.31
N PHE A 31 0.99 -16.07 1.40
CA PHE A 31 1.18 -15.19 0.25
C PHE A 31 0.08 -14.12 0.25
N MET A 32 0.49 -12.85 0.24
CA MET A 32 -0.44 -11.71 0.30
C MET A 32 -0.96 -11.37 -1.10
N VAL A 33 -2.26 -11.17 -1.22
CA VAL A 33 -2.91 -10.67 -2.43
C VAL A 33 -3.47 -9.29 -2.14
N ILE A 34 -2.92 -8.29 -2.85
CA ILE A 34 -3.31 -6.89 -2.75
C ILE A 34 -4.15 -6.55 -3.99
N CYS A 35 -5.41 -6.14 -3.77
CA CYS A 35 -6.32 -5.73 -4.83
C CYS A 35 -6.07 -4.27 -5.19
N HIS A 36 -5.40 -4.02 -6.31
CA HIS A 36 -5.19 -2.69 -6.86
C HIS A 36 -6.52 -2.00 -7.13
N ARG A 37 -6.82 -0.92 -6.40
CA ARG A 37 -8.08 -0.16 -6.45
C ARG A 37 -9.34 -0.99 -6.19
N GLY A 38 -9.21 -2.07 -5.37
CA GLY A 38 -10.25 -3.08 -5.16
C GLY A 38 -10.28 -4.17 -6.23
N ASP A 39 -11.19 -5.16 -6.10
CA ASP A 39 -11.43 -6.12 -7.19
C ASP A 39 -12.32 -5.47 -8.26
N HIS A 40 -11.66 -4.83 -9.20
CA HIS A 40 -12.28 -4.03 -10.23
C HIS A 40 -12.48 -4.78 -11.58
N VAL A 41 -12.48 -6.11 -11.54
CA VAL A 41 -12.79 -6.92 -12.74
C VAL A 41 -14.24 -6.71 -13.18
N LYS A 42 -15.17 -6.77 -12.22
CA LYS A 42 -16.61 -6.57 -12.47
C LYS A 42 -17.08 -5.14 -12.16
N TYR A 43 -16.51 -4.53 -11.14
CA TYR A 43 -16.93 -3.23 -10.62
C TYR A 43 -15.97 -2.12 -11.04
N PRO A 44 -16.38 -0.85 -11.02
CA PRO A 44 -15.44 0.24 -11.26
C PRO A 44 -14.38 0.32 -10.16
N GLU A 45 -13.16 0.64 -10.56
CA GLU A 45 -12.05 0.88 -9.63
C GLU A 45 -12.40 1.94 -8.56
N ASN A 46 -11.79 1.83 -7.38
CA ASN A 46 -11.96 2.79 -6.30
C ASN A 46 -13.43 3.02 -5.88
N THR A 47 -14.24 1.97 -5.87
CA THR A 47 -15.64 2.00 -5.39
C THR A 47 -15.85 1.04 -4.22
N LEU A 48 -16.87 1.30 -3.40
CA LEU A 48 -17.24 0.37 -2.32
C LEU A 48 -17.63 -1.02 -2.86
N ALA A 49 -18.16 -1.10 -4.08
CA ALA A 49 -18.49 -2.37 -4.72
C ALA A 49 -17.22 -3.20 -5.02
N ALA A 50 -16.17 -2.56 -5.58
CA ALA A 50 -14.89 -3.22 -5.83
C ALA A 50 -14.20 -3.66 -4.54
N TYR A 51 -14.30 -2.87 -3.46
CA TYR A 51 -13.75 -3.23 -2.15
C TYR A 51 -14.53 -4.36 -1.49
N ALA A 52 -15.86 -4.36 -1.60
CA ALA A 52 -16.69 -5.45 -1.11
C ALA A 52 -16.41 -6.78 -1.83
N GLU A 53 -16.20 -6.74 -3.16
CA GLU A 53 -15.81 -7.93 -3.94
C GLU A 53 -14.44 -8.46 -3.51
N ALA A 54 -13.45 -7.58 -3.25
CA ALA A 54 -12.15 -7.98 -2.73
C ALA A 54 -12.26 -8.69 -1.37
N ILE A 55 -13.13 -8.20 -0.48
CA ILE A 55 -13.41 -8.84 0.81
C ILE A 55 -14.05 -10.21 0.60
N GLN A 56 -15.05 -10.31 -0.30
CA GLN A 56 -15.76 -11.54 -0.58
C GLN A 56 -14.85 -12.61 -1.17
N ASN A 57 -13.91 -12.21 -2.03
CA ASN A 57 -12.92 -13.09 -2.64
C ASN A 57 -11.78 -13.48 -1.71
N GLY A 58 -11.75 -12.94 -0.47
CA GLY A 58 -10.76 -13.32 0.55
C GLY A 58 -9.37 -12.73 0.32
N ALA A 59 -9.24 -11.58 -0.33
CA ALA A 59 -7.99 -10.86 -0.47
C ALA A 59 -7.44 -10.41 0.89
N ASP A 60 -6.14 -10.12 0.97
CA ASP A 60 -5.49 -9.65 2.20
C ASP A 60 -5.58 -8.15 2.35
N TYR A 61 -5.42 -7.43 1.24
CA TYR A 61 -5.46 -5.97 1.19
C TYR A 61 -6.35 -5.46 0.04
N VAL A 62 -7.04 -4.37 0.30
CA VAL A 62 -7.50 -3.47 -0.76
C VAL A 62 -6.53 -2.29 -0.82
N GLU A 63 -6.06 -1.96 -2.00
CA GLU A 63 -5.38 -0.70 -2.24
C GLU A 63 -6.43 0.37 -2.58
N ILE A 64 -6.22 1.58 -2.06
CA ILE A 64 -7.07 2.75 -2.26
C ILE A 64 -6.21 3.98 -2.57
N ASP A 65 -6.69 4.83 -3.48
CA ASP A 65 -6.03 6.09 -3.83
C ASP A 65 -6.63 7.25 -3.03
N LEU A 66 -5.95 7.73 -1.98
CA LEU A 66 -6.51 8.71 -1.08
C LEU A 66 -6.23 10.16 -1.50
N ARG A 67 -7.30 10.95 -1.66
CA ARG A 67 -7.24 12.37 -2.03
C ARG A 67 -8.10 13.24 -1.12
N THR A 68 -7.79 14.55 -1.13
CA THR A 68 -8.53 15.57 -0.38
C THR A 68 -9.35 16.44 -1.33
N THR A 69 -10.61 16.68 -0.96
CA THR A 69 -11.53 17.60 -1.63
C THR A 69 -11.26 19.07 -1.25
N LYS A 70 -11.95 20.01 -1.90
CA LYS A 70 -11.87 21.45 -1.62
C LYS A 70 -12.19 21.80 -0.15
N ASP A 71 -13.14 21.11 0.43
CA ASP A 71 -13.61 21.26 1.82
C ASP A 71 -12.95 20.27 2.79
N SER A 72 -11.79 19.75 2.41
CA SER A 72 -10.93 18.88 3.25
C SER A 72 -11.50 17.49 3.58
N ALA A 73 -12.53 17.02 2.88
CA ALA A 73 -12.97 15.65 2.99
C ALA A 73 -11.98 14.69 2.28
N LEU A 74 -11.87 13.46 2.78
CA LEU A 74 -11.01 12.42 2.20
C LEU A 74 -11.86 11.47 1.35
N VAL A 75 -11.45 11.29 0.08
CA VAL A 75 -12.15 10.46 -0.92
C VAL A 75 -11.17 9.55 -1.66
N SER A 76 -11.67 8.46 -2.26
CA SER A 76 -10.84 7.57 -3.06
C SER A 76 -10.98 7.85 -4.55
N MET A 77 -9.87 8.28 -5.18
CA MET A 77 -9.79 8.54 -6.62
C MET A 77 -8.33 8.51 -7.08
N HIS A 78 -8.03 7.69 -8.10
CA HIS A 78 -6.65 7.61 -8.60
C HIS A 78 -6.16 8.92 -9.23
N ASP A 79 -6.90 9.43 -10.21
CA ASP A 79 -6.52 10.62 -10.94
C ASP A 79 -6.71 11.89 -10.08
N ASN A 80 -5.97 12.93 -10.35
CA ASN A 80 -6.20 14.24 -9.74
C ASN A 80 -7.47 14.93 -10.26
N THR A 81 -8.11 14.38 -11.30
CA THR A 81 -9.37 14.86 -11.87
C THR A 81 -10.41 13.72 -11.88
N VAL A 82 -11.69 14.09 -11.88
CA VAL A 82 -12.80 13.13 -11.97
C VAL A 82 -13.11 12.69 -13.40
N ASN A 83 -12.40 13.23 -14.41
CA ASN A 83 -12.76 13.16 -15.83
C ASN A 83 -12.83 11.73 -16.40
N ARG A 84 -11.87 10.89 -16.06
CA ARG A 84 -11.78 9.52 -16.60
C ARG A 84 -12.87 8.64 -16.01
N MET A 85 -13.04 8.72 -14.71
CA MET A 85 -13.86 7.78 -13.95
C MET A 85 -15.32 8.19 -13.81
N THR A 86 -15.66 9.47 -13.97
CA THR A 86 -17.03 9.94 -13.72
C THR A 86 -17.67 10.60 -14.95
N ASN A 87 -18.95 10.92 -14.82
CA ASN A 87 -19.72 11.67 -15.81
C ASN A 87 -19.43 13.17 -15.83
N ALA A 88 -18.50 13.67 -15.00
CA ALA A 88 -18.16 15.09 -14.85
C ALA A 88 -16.70 15.39 -15.25
N LYS A 89 -16.32 16.67 -15.16
CA LYS A 89 -14.96 17.16 -15.37
C LYS A 89 -14.57 18.11 -14.24
N GLY A 90 -13.30 18.09 -13.86
CA GLY A 90 -12.73 18.98 -12.85
C GLY A 90 -11.70 18.28 -11.99
N ALA A 91 -10.94 19.07 -11.21
CA ALA A 91 -9.97 18.51 -10.27
C ALA A 91 -10.65 18.19 -8.94
N VAL A 92 -10.32 17.06 -8.34
CA VAL A 92 -10.87 16.63 -7.04
C VAL A 92 -10.68 17.71 -5.97
N LYS A 93 -9.51 18.34 -5.92
CA LYS A 93 -9.17 19.40 -4.96
C LYS A 93 -9.99 20.69 -5.10
N ASP A 94 -10.66 20.89 -6.23
CA ASP A 94 -11.46 22.09 -6.53
C ASP A 94 -12.96 21.83 -6.32
N MET A 95 -13.37 20.60 -5.99
CA MET A 95 -14.74 20.18 -5.73
C MET A 95 -14.97 19.92 -4.25
N THR A 96 -16.12 20.30 -3.74
CA THR A 96 -16.58 19.93 -2.38
C THR A 96 -17.02 18.47 -2.33
N LEU A 97 -17.08 17.89 -1.13
CA LEU A 97 -17.62 16.54 -0.95
C LEU A 97 -19.04 16.42 -1.52
N ALA A 98 -19.90 17.43 -1.23
CA ALA A 98 -21.28 17.42 -1.72
C ALA A 98 -21.37 17.39 -3.25
N GLU A 99 -20.44 18.05 -3.96
CA GLU A 99 -20.36 17.97 -5.42
C GLU A 99 -19.86 16.60 -5.89
N ILE A 100 -18.84 16.03 -5.23
CA ILE A 100 -18.29 14.70 -5.56
C ILE A 100 -19.32 13.58 -5.34
N GLU A 101 -20.13 13.64 -4.29
CA GLU A 101 -21.16 12.65 -4.00
C GLU A 101 -22.27 12.56 -5.05
N GLN A 102 -22.47 13.62 -5.85
CA GLN A 102 -23.42 13.62 -6.98
C GLN A 102 -22.85 12.97 -8.24
N LEU A 103 -21.56 12.66 -8.29
CA LEU A 103 -20.92 12.13 -9.46
C LEU A 103 -21.21 10.62 -9.60
N GLN A 104 -21.59 10.23 -10.80
CA GLN A 104 -21.70 8.82 -11.16
C GLN A 104 -20.36 8.32 -11.70
N VAL A 105 -19.79 7.32 -11.03
CA VAL A 105 -18.64 6.58 -11.54
C VAL A 105 -19.09 5.68 -12.70
N LYS A 106 -18.35 5.73 -13.80
CA LYS A 106 -18.66 4.96 -15.02
C LYS A 106 -18.44 3.46 -14.76
N SER A 107 -19.44 2.64 -15.07
CA SER A 107 -19.24 1.19 -15.14
C SER A 107 -18.42 0.80 -16.38
N ARG A 108 -17.66 -0.29 -16.27
CA ARG A 108 -17.01 -0.93 -17.43
C ARG A 108 -18.00 -1.63 -18.34
N ASP A 109 -19.07 -2.16 -17.76
CA ASP A 109 -20.19 -2.74 -18.50
C ASP A 109 -21.23 -1.65 -18.83
N SER A 110 -21.44 -1.39 -20.11
CA SER A 110 -22.41 -0.40 -20.57
C SER A 110 -23.87 -0.79 -20.28
N LEU A 111 -24.13 -2.06 -19.98
CA LEU A 111 -25.45 -2.57 -19.58
C LEU A 111 -25.73 -2.42 -18.08
N ASP A 112 -24.67 -2.27 -17.28
CA ASP A 112 -24.79 -2.01 -15.85
C ASP A 112 -25.29 -0.58 -15.61
N LYS A 113 -26.49 -0.47 -15.06
CA LYS A 113 -27.16 0.81 -14.73
C LYS A 113 -27.02 1.17 -13.26
N THR A 114 -26.20 0.46 -12.51
CA THR A 114 -25.95 0.74 -11.08
C THR A 114 -25.31 2.10 -10.93
N PHE A 115 -25.76 2.87 -9.95
CA PHE A 115 -25.18 4.16 -9.60
C PHE A 115 -24.00 3.93 -8.63
N TYR A 116 -22.80 3.93 -9.16
CA TYR A 116 -21.59 3.88 -8.36
C TYR A 116 -21.14 5.30 -8.01
N ARG A 117 -20.73 5.52 -6.77
CA ARG A 117 -20.22 6.80 -6.27
C ARG A 117 -18.74 6.73 -5.96
N VAL A 118 -18.09 7.87 -5.94
CA VAL A 118 -16.77 8.04 -5.34
C VAL A 118 -16.93 7.89 -3.82
N PRO A 119 -16.29 6.91 -3.17
CA PRO A 119 -16.46 6.70 -1.74
C PRO A 119 -15.62 7.68 -0.92
N THR A 120 -16.15 8.05 0.24
CA THR A 120 -15.38 8.72 1.29
C THR A 120 -14.47 7.72 1.99
N PHE A 121 -13.38 8.23 2.58
CA PHE A 121 -12.50 7.39 3.39
C PHE A 121 -13.24 6.80 4.60
N GLU A 122 -14.19 7.55 5.17
CA GLU A 122 -15.02 7.05 6.28
C GLU A 122 -15.84 5.83 5.88
N GLU A 123 -16.47 5.83 4.70
CA GLU A 123 -17.24 4.70 4.18
C GLU A 123 -16.34 3.49 3.94
N ILE A 124 -15.12 3.72 3.41
CA ILE A 124 -14.13 2.66 3.20
C ILE A 124 -13.71 2.03 4.53
N LEU A 125 -13.40 2.85 5.54
CA LEU A 125 -13.04 2.34 6.87
C LEU A 125 -14.17 1.50 7.48
N LYS A 126 -15.42 1.96 7.40
CA LYS A 126 -16.59 1.21 7.89
C LYS A 126 -16.76 -0.14 7.17
N LEU A 127 -16.53 -0.17 5.86
CA LEU A 127 -16.63 -1.40 5.06
C LEU A 127 -15.52 -2.39 5.41
N CYS A 128 -14.28 -1.92 5.52
CA CYS A 128 -13.08 -2.75 5.63
C CYS A 128 -12.75 -3.19 7.06
N LYS A 129 -13.25 -2.48 8.08
CA LYS A 129 -12.93 -2.74 9.48
C LYS A 129 -13.12 -4.21 9.85
N ASP A 130 -12.05 -4.82 10.42
CA ASP A 130 -11.97 -6.21 10.87
C ASP A 130 -12.16 -7.27 9.76
N LYS A 131 -12.27 -6.85 8.48
CA LYS A 131 -12.50 -7.75 7.35
C LYS A 131 -11.30 -7.86 6.42
N ILE A 132 -10.65 -6.75 6.09
CA ILE A 132 -9.54 -6.69 5.16
C ILE A 132 -8.59 -5.56 5.55
N TYR A 133 -7.30 -5.70 5.27
CA TYR A 133 -6.34 -4.61 5.45
C TYR A 133 -6.46 -3.57 4.34
N ILE A 134 -5.99 -2.36 4.62
CA ILE A 134 -5.99 -1.27 3.64
C ILE A 134 -4.54 -0.86 3.34
N TYR A 135 -4.21 -0.85 2.07
CA TYR A 135 -3.03 -0.21 1.53
C TYR A 135 -3.47 1.17 1.00
N ILE A 136 -3.02 2.24 1.64
CA ILE A 136 -3.32 3.61 1.22
C ILE A 136 -2.22 4.09 0.29
N ASP A 137 -2.51 4.22 -1.01
CA ASP A 137 -1.70 5.03 -1.91
C ASP A 137 -1.99 6.51 -1.61
N PHE A 138 -1.04 7.16 -0.94
CA PHE A 138 -1.20 8.49 -0.35
C PHE A 138 -0.92 9.58 -1.38
N LYS A 139 -1.93 9.95 -2.20
CA LYS A 139 -1.77 10.89 -3.32
C LYS A 139 -1.53 12.33 -2.85
N ASN A 140 -2.57 13.01 -2.36
CA ASN A 140 -2.49 14.39 -1.89
C ASN A 140 -3.35 14.64 -0.63
N ALA A 141 -3.46 13.62 0.21
CA ALA A 141 -4.21 13.73 1.46
C ALA A 141 -3.38 14.39 2.59
N SER A 142 -4.05 14.75 3.68
CA SER A 142 -3.40 15.22 4.90
C SER A 142 -3.08 14.03 5.81
N ALA A 143 -1.81 13.84 6.19
CA ALA A 143 -1.40 12.76 7.09
C ALA A 143 -2.11 12.87 8.45
N SER A 144 -2.23 14.08 9.02
CA SER A 144 -2.90 14.30 10.30
C SER A 144 -4.40 14.01 10.25
N ALA A 145 -5.09 14.44 9.17
CA ALA A 145 -6.52 14.15 9.01
C ALA A 145 -6.77 12.66 8.78
N THR A 146 -5.93 12.01 7.95
CA THR A 146 -6.01 10.57 7.69
C THR A 146 -5.79 9.77 8.97
N TYR A 147 -4.73 10.08 9.73
CA TYR A 147 -4.43 9.37 10.97
C TYR A 147 -5.47 9.61 12.07
N ALA A 148 -6.02 10.85 12.17
CA ALA A 148 -7.12 11.13 13.09
C ALA A 148 -8.36 10.26 12.78
N MET A 149 -8.66 10.04 11.51
CA MET A 149 -9.77 9.18 11.09
C MET A 149 -9.46 7.69 11.36
N LEU A 150 -8.23 7.22 11.11
CA LEU A 150 -7.81 5.87 11.49
C LEU A 150 -8.00 5.63 12.99
N LYS A 151 -7.56 6.57 13.84
CA LYS A 151 -7.77 6.50 15.30
C LYS A 151 -9.24 6.48 15.70
N LYS A 152 -10.05 7.33 15.07
CA LYS A 152 -11.52 7.37 15.32
C LYS A 152 -12.16 6.00 15.10
N TYR A 153 -11.67 5.24 14.11
CA TYR A 153 -12.21 3.92 13.79
C TYR A 153 -11.46 2.75 14.43
N GLY A 154 -10.31 3.01 15.10
CA GLY A 154 -9.44 1.98 15.70
C GLY A 154 -8.80 1.08 14.66
N MET A 155 -8.37 1.66 13.53
CA MET A 155 -7.83 0.92 12.38
C MET A 155 -6.34 1.16 12.12
N GLU A 156 -5.61 1.79 13.05
CA GLU A 156 -4.19 2.12 12.90
C GLU A 156 -3.31 0.90 12.61
N LYS A 157 -3.73 -0.27 13.11
CA LYS A 157 -3.02 -1.54 12.92
C LYS A 157 -3.54 -2.37 11.74
N GLN A 158 -4.50 -1.85 10.99
CA GLN A 158 -5.07 -2.51 9.80
C GLN A 158 -4.66 -1.83 8.49
N VAL A 159 -3.71 -0.90 8.54
CA VAL A 159 -3.35 -0.04 7.43
C VAL A 159 -1.83 -0.01 7.25
N LEU A 160 -1.39 0.08 6.00
CA LEU A 160 -0.08 0.56 5.60
C LEU A 160 -0.24 1.74 4.64
N VAL A 161 0.81 2.58 4.52
CA VAL A 161 0.76 3.78 3.70
C VAL A 161 1.90 3.79 2.69
N TYR A 162 1.57 3.89 1.40
CA TYR A 162 2.53 4.10 0.34
C TYR A 162 2.84 5.59 0.18
N ILE A 163 4.11 5.90 0.10
CA ILE A 163 4.67 7.25 0.08
C ILE A 163 5.12 7.62 -1.33
N ASN A 164 4.54 8.69 -1.88
CA ASN A 164 4.85 9.22 -3.21
C ASN A 164 5.94 10.32 -3.19
N GLY A 165 6.32 10.82 -2.01
CA GLY A 165 7.31 11.90 -1.91
C GLY A 165 7.82 12.15 -0.51
N ILE A 166 9.00 12.81 -0.43
CA ILE A 166 9.71 13.00 0.84
C ILE A 166 8.90 13.80 1.87
N GLN A 167 8.10 14.78 1.45
CA GLN A 167 7.29 15.54 2.40
C GLN A 167 6.24 14.67 3.07
N GLN A 168 5.60 13.76 2.34
CA GLN A 168 4.64 12.81 2.90
C GLN A 168 5.31 11.89 3.93
N PHE A 169 6.54 11.44 3.66
CA PHE A 169 7.32 10.66 4.62
C PHE A 169 7.54 11.42 5.93
N ILE A 170 8.00 12.68 5.84
CA ILE A 170 8.23 13.53 7.01
C ILE A 170 6.94 13.73 7.79
N ASP A 171 5.84 14.04 7.10
CA ASP A 171 4.53 14.27 7.72
C ASP A 171 4.02 13.02 8.44
N TRP A 172 4.12 11.83 7.81
CA TRP A 172 3.71 10.58 8.42
C TRP A 172 4.57 10.18 9.61
N ARG A 173 5.90 10.29 9.52
CA ARG A 173 6.80 10.00 10.66
C ARG A 173 6.57 10.96 11.83
N HIS A 174 6.17 12.20 11.56
CA HIS A 174 5.81 13.17 12.61
C HIS A 174 4.47 12.84 13.28
N VAL A 175 3.46 12.48 12.49
CA VAL A 175 2.08 12.27 12.97
C VAL A 175 1.87 10.89 13.56
N ALA A 176 2.48 9.87 12.96
CA ALA A 176 2.33 8.47 13.30
C ALA A 176 3.65 7.72 13.07
N PRO A 177 4.64 7.85 13.97
CA PRO A 177 5.98 7.28 13.79
C PRO A 177 5.96 5.76 13.61
N ASP A 178 4.97 5.07 14.17
CA ASP A 178 4.81 3.61 14.11
C ASP A 178 3.97 3.13 12.91
N MET A 179 3.53 4.04 12.02
CA MET A 179 2.79 3.65 10.80
C MET A 179 3.72 2.94 9.82
N PRO A 180 3.38 1.73 9.33
CA PRO A 180 4.15 1.07 8.28
C PRO A 180 4.12 1.89 6.99
N LEU A 181 5.30 2.30 6.53
CA LEU A 181 5.44 3.08 5.29
C LEU A 181 6.08 2.24 4.19
N MET A 182 5.46 2.25 3.03
CA MET A 182 5.85 1.52 1.84
C MET A 182 6.42 2.45 0.78
N PHE A 183 7.46 2.00 0.08
CA PHE A 183 8.15 2.77 -0.95
C PHE A 183 8.45 1.91 -2.16
N SER A 184 8.26 2.48 -3.34
CA SER A 184 8.84 1.88 -4.55
C SER A 184 10.35 1.99 -4.54
N MET A 185 11.01 0.91 -4.89
CA MET A 185 12.45 0.92 -5.14
C MET A 185 12.73 1.74 -6.40
N PRO A 186 13.72 2.66 -6.37
CA PRO A 186 14.08 3.43 -7.56
C PRO A 186 14.51 2.52 -8.71
N LYS A 187 14.05 2.83 -9.93
CA LYS A 187 14.42 2.08 -11.15
C LYS A 187 15.93 2.05 -11.46
N SER A 188 16.69 2.94 -10.83
CA SER A 188 18.17 2.95 -10.92
C SER A 188 18.85 1.87 -10.07
N VAL A 189 18.15 1.33 -9.06
CA VAL A 189 18.65 0.22 -8.23
C VAL A 189 18.53 -1.08 -9.04
N LYS A 190 19.66 -1.79 -9.24
CA LYS A 190 19.72 -2.97 -10.11
C LYS A 190 20.28 -4.21 -9.43
N ASP A 191 20.82 -4.05 -8.22
CA ASP A 191 21.49 -5.11 -7.48
C ASP A 191 21.31 -4.93 -5.97
N VAL A 192 21.83 -5.90 -5.21
CA VAL A 192 21.75 -5.93 -3.74
C VAL A 192 22.49 -4.74 -3.13
N GLU A 193 23.60 -4.28 -3.69
CA GLU A 193 24.37 -3.18 -3.11
C GLU A 193 23.65 -1.83 -3.24
N GLY A 194 23.04 -1.59 -4.40
CA GLY A 194 22.14 -0.44 -4.60
C GLY A 194 20.93 -0.51 -3.67
N MET A 195 20.34 -1.70 -3.48
CA MET A 195 19.22 -1.90 -2.56
C MET A 195 19.63 -1.63 -1.10
N LYS A 196 20.78 -2.10 -0.65
CA LYS A 196 21.32 -1.78 0.69
C LYS A 196 21.45 -0.28 0.90
N THR A 197 22.01 0.41 -0.08
CA THR A 197 22.14 1.87 -0.04
C THR A 197 20.78 2.55 0.11
N PHE A 198 19.80 2.14 -0.69
CA PHE A 198 18.43 2.65 -0.63
C PHE A 198 17.77 2.38 0.72
N ILE A 199 17.83 1.14 1.21
CA ILE A 199 17.25 0.75 2.51
C ILE A 199 17.87 1.55 3.65
N ASN A 200 19.20 1.73 3.65
CA ASN A 200 19.88 2.49 4.69
C ASN A 200 19.51 3.98 4.69
N GLN A 201 19.25 4.57 3.53
CA GLN A 201 18.88 5.97 3.39
C GLN A 201 17.42 6.25 3.71
N VAL A 202 16.51 5.40 3.20
CA VAL A 202 15.06 5.63 3.25
C VAL A 202 14.42 4.93 4.44
N LYS A 203 14.98 3.79 4.87
CA LYS A 203 14.42 2.92 5.93
C LYS A 203 12.95 2.58 5.67
N PRO A 204 12.64 1.99 4.51
CA PRO A 204 11.27 1.57 4.20
C PRO A 204 10.86 0.43 5.12
N ASP A 205 9.60 0.40 5.53
CA ASP A 205 9.05 -0.75 6.27
C ASP A 205 8.63 -1.86 5.30
N ILE A 206 8.22 -1.48 4.09
CA ILE A 206 7.78 -2.38 3.02
C ILE A 206 8.30 -1.84 1.69
N LEU A 207 8.70 -2.73 0.78
CA LEU A 207 9.12 -2.39 -0.58
C LEU A 207 8.01 -2.68 -1.59
N ASP A 208 7.91 -1.78 -2.58
CA ASP A 208 7.02 -1.83 -3.73
C ASP A 208 7.81 -1.61 -5.03
N GLY A 209 7.14 -1.38 -6.15
CA GLY A 209 7.71 -1.16 -7.49
C GLY A 209 7.35 -2.31 -8.44
N GLY A 210 7.80 -2.23 -9.70
CA GLY A 210 7.52 -3.27 -10.67
C GLY A 210 8.27 -4.59 -10.34
N TRP A 211 7.58 -5.73 -10.38
CA TRP A 211 8.18 -7.02 -10.06
C TRP A 211 9.45 -7.36 -10.89
N LYS A 212 9.53 -6.86 -12.14
CA LYS A 212 10.70 -7.04 -13.03
C LYS A 212 11.91 -6.19 -12.64
N GLU A 213 11.76 -5.27 -11.69
CA GLU A 213 12.84 -4.43 -11.17
C GLU A 213 13.69 -5.16 -10.13
N TYR A 214 13.23 -6.34 -9.66
CA TYR A 214 13.89 -7.15 -8.66
C TYR A 214 14.61 -8.34 -9.26
N THR A 215 15.78 -8.66 -8.70
CA THR A 215 16.41 -9.98 -8.86
C THR A 215 16.04 -10.88 -7.69
N LYS A 216 16.29 -12.19 -7.84
CA LYS A 216 16.05 -13.16 -6.76
C LYS A 216 16.87 -12.83 -5.52
N GLU A 217 18.12 -12.42 -5.72
CA GLU A 217 19.05 -12.04 -4.64
C GLU A 217 18.55 -10.81 -3.90
N MET A 218 17.95 -9.83 -4.59
CA MET A 218 17.37 -8.65 -3.97
C MET A 218 16.15 -9.01 -3.12
N VAL A 219 15.26 -9.88 -3.61
CA VAL A 219 14.09 -10.35 -2.84
C VAL A 219 14.54 -11.13 -1.60
N GLN A 220 15.53 -12.01 -1.75
CA GLN A 220 16.11 -12.74 -0.63
C GLN A 220 16.73 -11.80 0.40
N PHE A 221 17.54 -10.84 -0.03
CA PHE A 221 18.16 -9.85 0.85
C PHE A 221 17.11 -9.04 1.62
N ALA A 222 16.07 -8.52 0.96
CA ALA A 222 15.00 -7.79 1.63
C ALA A 222 14.31 -8.65 2.70
N SER A 223 14.04 -9.93 2.39
CA SER A 223 13.47 -10.89 3.33
C SER A 223 14.38 -11.14 4.55
N GLU A 224 15.69 -11.25 4.36
CA GLU A 224 16.68 -11.40 5.44
C GLU A 224 16.73 -10.15 6.36
N GLN A 225 16.40 -8.98 5.82
CA GLN A 225 16.26 -7.73 6.59
C GLN A 225 14.87 -7.58 7.24
N ASN A 226 13.98 -8.56 7.12
CA ASN A 226 12.57 -8.50 7.54
C ASN A 226 11.78 -7.36 6.88
N ILE A 227 12.15 -6.97 5.66
CA ILE A 227 11.45 -5.99 4.84
C ILE A 227 10.71 -6.73 3.73
N PRO A 228 9.38 -6.89 3.81
CA PRO A 228 8.62 -7.54 2.75
C PRO A 228 8.65 -6.71 1.47
N ALA A 229 8.72 -7.39 0.31
CA ALA A 229 8.55 -6.78 -1.00
C ALA A 229 7.25 -7.30 -1.63
N TRP A 230 6.32 -6.39 -1.92
CA TRP A 230 5.01 -6.67 -2.50
C TRP A 230 4.80 -5.84 -3.77
N PRO A 231 5.46 -6.23 -4.86
CA PRO A 231 5.50 -5.42 -6.07
C PRO A 231 4.21 -5.49 -6.88
N ASP A 232 4.14 -4.51 -7.79
CA ASP A 232 3.12 -4.42 -8.84
C ASP A 232 3.34 -5.48 -9.92
N ILE A 233 2.28 -6.24 -10.24
CA ILE A 233 2.27 -7.17 -11.37
C ILE A 233 1.19 -6.82 -12.40
N GLN A 234 0.41 -5.76 -12.15
CA GLN A 234 -0.74 -5.37 -12.95
C GLN A 234 -0.42 -5.30 -14.45
N SER A 235 -1.14 -6.07 -15.22
CA SER A 235 -1.16 -6.02 -16.69
C SER A 235 -2.33 -6.85 -17.21
N LYS A 236 -2.66 -6.70 -18.50
CA LYS A 236 -3.69 -7.54 -19.11
C LYS A 236 -3.36 -9.04 -19.08
N ASP A 237 -2.08 -9.36 -19.11
CA ASP A 237 -1.55 -10.73 -19.20
C ASP A 237 -0.72 -11.06 -17.95
N GLU A 238 -1.11 -10.54 -16.77
CA GLU A 238 -0.34 -10.73 -15.53
C GLU A 238 -0.28 -12.21 -15.10
N ASP A 239 -1.30 -13.00 -15.45
CA ASP A 239 -1.38 -14.44 -15.18
C ASP A 239 -0.24 -15.23 -15.82
N GLN A 240 0.29 -14.80 -16.96
CA GLN A 240 1.45 -15.36 -17.62
C GLN A 240 2.76 -15.11 -16.85
N ASN A 241 2.76 -14.16 -15.91
CA ASN A 241 3.93 -13.72 -15.16
C ASN A 241 3.93 -14.22 -13.70
N TRP A 242 2.84 -14.79 -13.20
CA TRP A 242 2.73 -15.20 -11.79
C TRP A 242 3.79 -16.21 -11.38
N ASP A 243 4.03 -17.26 -12.19
CA ASP A 243 5.09 -18.25 -11.91
C ASP A 243 6.48 -17.59 -11.82
N ALA A 244 6.79 -16.67 -12.73
CA ALA A 244 8.07 -15.97 -12.76
C ALA A 244 8.25 -15.07 -11.53
N ALA A 245 7.23 -14.32 -11.14
CA ALA A 245 7.27 -13.48 -9.96
C ALA A 245 7.40 -14.32 -8.66
N ILE A 246 6.64 -15.41 -8.54
CA ILE A 246 6.73 -16.31 -7.40
C ILE A 246 8.12 -16.96 -7.31
N ALA A 247 8.73 -17.33 -8.44
CA ALA A 247 10.06 -17.92 -8.49
C ALA A 247 11.18 -16.96 -8.03
N LEU A 248 10.96 -15.64 -8.08
CA LEU A 248 11.86 -14.65 -7.48
C LEU A 248 11.82 -14.68 -5.95
N GLY A 249 10.78 -15.25 -5.35
CA GLY A 249 10.64 -15.39 -3.89
C GLY A 249 9.69 -14.41 -3.22
N PHE A 250 8.95 -13.58 -3.97
CA PHE A 250 7.92 -12.71 -3.41
C PHE A 250 6.90 -13.49 -2.60
N LYS A 251 6.38 -12.84 -1.55
CA LYS A 251 5.32 -13.36 -0.69
C LYS A 251 4.05 -12.49 -0.72
N GLY A 252 3.96 -11.59 -1.68
CA GLY A 252 2.79 -10.75 -1.95
C GLY A 252 2.92 -10.08 -3.30
N LEU A 253 1.79 -9.82 -3.94
CA LEU A 253 1.69 -9.15 -5.23
C LEU A 253 0.48 -8.22 -5.24
N GLN A 254 0.64 -7.04 -5.83
CA GLN A 254 -0.47 -6.16 -6.16
C GLN A 254 -0.94 -6.45 -7.58
N THR A 255 -2.25 -6.75 -7.75
CA THR A 255 -2.84 -7.36 -8.95
C THR A 255 -4.15 -6.68 -9.35
N ASP A 256 -4.43 -6.66 -10.66
CA ASP A 256 -5.74 -6.29 -11.23
C ASP A 256 -6.73 -7.47 -11.28
N HIS A 257 -6.27 -8.71 -11.05
CA HIS A 257 -7.08 -9.93 -11.12
C HIS A 257 -7.01 -10.76 -9.82
N PRO A 258 -7.41 -10.18 -8.67
CA PRO A 258 -7.17 -10.78 -7.35
C PRO A 258 -7.86 -12.13 -7.17
N ALA A 259 -9.11 -12.31 -7.61
CA ALA A 259 -9.81 -13.59 -7.51
C ALA A 259 -9.12 -14.70 -8.31
N ALA A 260 -8.59 -14.38 -9.49
CA ALA A 260 -7.85 -15.33 -10.32
C ALA A 260 -6.50 -15.70 -9.70
N LEU A 261 -5.77 -14.70 -9.16
CA LEU A 261 -4.50 -14.94 -8.47
C LEU A 261 -4.70 -15.77 -7.20
N ILE A 262 -5.74 -15.52 -6.40
CA ILE A 262 -6.07 -16.30 -5.21
C ILE A 262 -6.27 -17.77 -5.60
N LYS A 263 -7.15 -18.04 -6.57
CA LYS A 263 -7.42 -19.39 -7.06
C LYS A 263 -6.14 -20.11 -7.55
N TYR A 264 -5.30 -19.36 -8.25
CA TYR A 264 -4.01 -19.88 -8.73
C TYR A 264 -3.08 -20.27 -7.58
N LEU A 265 -2.94 -19.40 -6.57
CA LEU A 265 -2.10 -19.64 -5.39
C LEU A 265 -2.62 -20.82 -4.55
N GLU A 266 -3.92 -20.97 -4.37
CA GLU A 266 -4.55 -22.11 -3.71
C GLU A 266 -4.24 -23.41 -4.44
N GLY A 267 -4.37 -23.43 -5.78
CA GLY A 267 -4.02 -24.56 -6.62
C GLY A 267 -2.55 -24.99 -6.54
N LYS A 268 -1.67 -24.07 -6.14
CA LYS A 268 -0.23 -24.31 -5.89
C LYS A 268 0.09 -24.62 -4.42
N GLY A 269 -0.86 -24.58 -3.51
CA GLY A 269 -0.65 -24.75 -2.07
C GLY A 269 0.15 -23.61 -1.43
N LEU A 270 0.14 -22.43 -2.03
CA LEU A 270 0.87 -21.23 -1.57
C LEU A 270 0.01 -20.32 -0.68
N ARG A 271 -1.28 -20.57 -0.63
CA ARG A 271 -2.25 -19.79 0.15
C ARG A 271 -3.16 -20.68 1.01
#